data_863246677a9f403432ee4d364f50136b
#
_entry.id   863246677a9f403432ee4d364f50136b
#
_cell.length_a   1.000
_cell.length_b   1.000
_cell.length_c   1.000
_cell.angle_alpha   90.00
_cell.angle_beta   90.00
_cell.angle_gamma   90.00
#
_symmetry.space_group_name_H-M   'P 1'
#
loop_
_entity.id
_entity.type
_entity.pdbx_description
1 polymer ?
#
loop_
_entity_poly.entity_id
_entity_poly.type
_entity_poly.pdbx_seq_one_letter_code
_entity_poly.pdbx_strand_id
1 'polypeptide(L)'
;IKSGAAGKIMEFRNMIANANASLAKDDAFQVASALSTRCGLYASFKMDNSIESQSRAANIEELLNSVQGFVEDRKNQYKEEMLADENVVDIESISDSDIPLVTLGDFLEDISLLSAIDMTDDESSNKITLMTVHSSKGLEFPYVYVAGMEENIFPSGGSFSSPSEIEEE
;
A
#
# COMPACT_ATOMS: atom_id res chain seq x y z
N ILE A 1 -23.34 -15.13 -21.53
CA ILE A 1 -23.00 -14.11 -20.53
C ILE A 1 -24.05 -13.02 -20.68
N LYS A 2 -24.75 -12.65 -19.58
CA LYS A 2 -25.73 -11.52 -19.59
C LYS A 2 -24.99 -10.26 -20.07
N SER A 3 -25.56 -9.50 -20.99
CA SER A 3 -24.90 -8.36 -21.66
C SER A 3 -24.28 -7.33 -20.70
N GLY A 4 -24.87 -7.12 -19.52
CA GLY A 4 -24.34 -6.21 -18.51
C GLY A 4 -23.04 -6.69 -17.79
N ALA A 5 -22.85 -7.99 -17.65
CA ALA A 5 -21.60 -8.53 -17.06
C ALA A 5 -20.43 -8.47 -18.07
N ALA A 6 -20.71 -8.70 -19.36
CA ALA A 6 -19.71 -8.56 -20.40
C ALA A 6 -19.19 -7.12 -20.51
N GLY A 7 -20.08 -6.12 -20.41
CA GLY A 7 -19.70 -4.70 -20.38
C GLY A 7 -18.73 -4.38 -19.24
N LYS A 8 -19.07 -4.76 -18.00
CA LYS A 8 -18.20 -4.53 -16.83
C LYS A 8 -16.82 -5.19 -16.94
N ILE A 9 -16.75 -6.41 -17.50
CA ILE A 9 -15.48 -7.09 -17.74
C ILE A 9 -14.65 -6.34 -18.78
N MET A 10 -15.27 -5.83 -19.84
CA MET A 10 -14.58 -5.03 -20.85
C MET A 10 -14.08 -3.70 -20.28
N GLU A 11 -14.87 -3.01 -19.46
CA GLU A 11 -14.46 -1.79 -18.77
C GLU A 11 -13.24 -2.04 -17.88
N PHE A 12 -13.27 -3.09 -17.06
CA PHE A 12 -12.13 -3.49 -16.23
C PHE A 12 -10.90 -3.80 -17.08
N ARG A 13 -11.05 -4.61 -18.14
CA ARG A 13 -9.95 -4.92 -19.06
C ARG A 13 -9.35 -3.65 -19.67
N ASN A 14 -10.19 -2.74 -20.12
CA ASN A 14 -9.75 -1.48 -20.72
C ASN A 14 -9.04 -0.58 -19.70
N MET A 15 -9.48 -0.56 -18.45
CA MET A 15 -8.82 0.16 -17.36
C MET A 15 -7.40 -0.37 -17.15
N ILE A 16 -7.21 -1.69 -17.07
CA ILE A 16 -5.88 -2.30 -16.93
C ILE A 16 -5.02 -2.07 -18.18
N ALA A 17 -5.59 -2.20 -19.39
CA ALA A 17 -4.85 -1.96 -20.62
C ALA A 17 -4.35 -0.50 -20.71
N ASN A 18 -5.17 0.47 -20.31
CA ASN A 18 -4.78 1.87 -20.25
C ASN A 18 -3.68 2.13 -19.22
N ALA A 19 -3.78 1.54 -18.03
CA ALA A 19 -2.75 1.63 -17.01
C ALA A 19 -1.42 1.04 -17.51
N ASN A 20 -1.48 -0.11 -18.17
CA ASN A 20 -0.29 -0.73 -18.79
C ASN A 20 0.37 0.18 -19.85
N ALA A 21 -0.43 0.88 -20.64
CA ALA A 21 0.09 1.79 -21.66
C ALA A 21 0.74 3.04 -21.04
N SER A 22 0.39 3.42 -19.82
CA SER A 22 0.96 4.56 -19.12
C SER A 22 2.26 4.23 -18.38
N LEU A 23 2.53 2.98 -18.04
CA LEU A 23 3.72 2.56 -17.28
C LEU A 23 5.06 3.00 -17.89
N ALA A 24 5.12 3.23 -19.20
CA ALA A 24 6.34 3.67 -19.88
C ALA A 24 6.52 5.19 -19.92
N LYS A 25 5.55 5.97 -19.43
CA LYS A 25 5.51 7.44 -19.58
C LYS A 25 5.24 8.16 -18.26
N ASP A 26 4.45 7.54 -17.40
CA ASP A 26 3.96 8.12 -16.16
C ASP A 26 4.73 7.50 -14.98
N ASP A 27 5.06 8.31 -13.98
CA ASP A 27 5.70 7.81 -12.77
C ASP A 27 4.75 6.97 -11.90
N ALA A 28 5.31 6.32 -10.88
CA ALA A 28 4.56 5.43 -9.99
C ALA A 28 3.32 6.11 -9.39
N PHE A 29 3.43 7.38 -8.96
CA PHE A 29 2.33 8.11 -8.36
C PHE A 29 1.23 8.45 -9.38
N GLN A 30 1.61 8.87 -10.57
CA GLN A 30 0.67 9.18 -11.65
C GLN A 30 -0.16 7.94 -12.04
N VAL A 31 0.50 6.79 -12.18
CA VAL A 31 -0.18 5.50 -12.49
C VAL A 31 -1.09 5.08 -11.34
N ALA A 32 -0.61 5.09 -10.10
CA ALA A 32 -1.38 4.68 -8.93
C ALA A 32 -2.60 5.59 -8.70
N SER A 33 -2.43 6.90 -8.81
CA SER A 33 -3.49 7.89 -8.66
C SER A 33 -4.56 7.75 -9.75
N ALA A 34 -4.14 7.55 -11.01
CA ALA A 34 -5.06 7.31 -12.13
C ALA A 34 -5.87 6.02 -11.95
N LEU A 35 -5.24 4.94 -11.47
CA LEU A 35 -5.92 3.67 -11.17
C LEU A 35 -6.91 3.83 -10.02
N SER A 36 -6.50 4.46 -8.91
CA SER A 36 -7.36 4.73 -7.75
C SER A 36 -8.63 5.50 -8.14
N THR A 37 -8.48 6.48 -9.01
CA THR A 37 -9.62 7.26 -9.51
C THR A 37 -10.53 6.44 -10.42
N ARG A 38 -9.94 5.71 -11.39
CA ARG A 38 -10.70 4.98 -12.42
C ARG A 38 -11.37 3.73 -11.91
N CYS A 39 -10.81 3.05 -10.90
CA CYS A 39 -11.44 1.86 -10.33
C CYS A 39 -12.71 2.17 -9.53
N GLY A 40 -12.91 3.44 -9.13
CA GLY A 40 -14.09 3.90 -8.41
C GLY A 40 -14.16 3.45 -6.93
N LEU A 41 -13.19 2.70 -6.43
CA LEU A 41 -13.17 2.22 -5.04
C LEU A 41 -13.12 3.38 -4.05
N TYR A 42 -12.23 4.33 -4.26
CA TYR A 42 -12.09 5.49 -3.41
C TYR A 42 -13.39 6.30 -3.35
N ALA A 43 -13.99 6.59 -4.51
CA ALA A 43 -15.26 7.29 -4.58
C ALA A 43 -16.39 6.53 -3.87
N SER A 44 -16.44 5.20 -4.03
CA SER A 44 -17.43 4.34 -3.36
C SER A 44 -17.30 4.42 -1.84
N PHE A 45 -16.07 4.36 -1.30
CA PHE A 45 -15.84 4.46 0.15
C PHE A 45 -16.14 5.87 0.70
N LYS A 46 -15.86 6.93 -0.06
CA LYS A 46 -16.22 8.31 0.33
C LYS A 46 -17.71 8.58 0.33
N MET A 47 -18.49 7.86 -0.47
CA MET A 47 -19.97 7.99 -0.48
C MET A 47 -20.65 7.25 0.67
N ASP A 48 -19.98 6.26 1.26
CA ASP A 48 -20.46 5.52 2.42
C ASP A 48 -19.94 6.17 3.71
N ASN A 49 -20.86 6.59 4.58
CA ASN A 49 -20.54 7.27 5.84
C ASN A 49 -20.20 6.30 6.98
N SER A 50 -20.08 5.00 6.72
CA SER A 50 -19.67 4.03 7.74
C SER A 50 -18.22 4.27 8.18
N ILE A 51 -17.90 4.00 9.43
CA ILE A 51 -16.55 4.12 9.99
C ILE A 51 -15.57 3.25 9.19
N GLU A 52 -16.02 2.07 8.80
CA GLU A 52 -15.22 1.13 8.02
C GLU A 52 -14.86 1.68 6.64
N SER A 53 -15.82 2.27 5.93
CA SER A 53 -15.57 2.89 4.61
C SER A 53 -14.68 4.11 4.71
N GLN A 54 -14.83 4.93 5.74
CA GLN A 54 -13.92 6.06 6.00
C GLN A 54 -12.48 5.58 6.24
N SER A 55 -12.30 4.53 7.04
CA SER A 55 -10.98 3.92 7.26
C SER A 55 -10.37 3.37 5.96
N ARG A 56 -11.17 2.70 5.13
CA ARG A 56 -10.70 2.20 3.83
C ARG A 56 -10.32 3.32 2.86
N ALA A 57 -11.06 4.42 2.87
CA ALA A 57 -10.71 5.60 2.09
C ALA A 57 -9.40 6.22 2.56
N ALA A 58 -9.20 6.34 3.88
CA ALA A 58 -7.95 6.83 4.47
C ALA A 58 -6.76 5.93 4.11
N ASN A 59 -6.93 4.60 4.12
CA ASN A 59 -5.86 3.66 3.72
C ASN A 59 -5.46 3.86 2.24
N ILE A 60 -6.40 4.18 1.35
CA ILE A 60 -6.06 4.48 -0.04
C ILE A 60 -5.28 5.81 -0.13
N GLU A 61 -5.68 6.82 0.63
CA GLU A 61 -4.96 8.11 0.68
C GLU A 61 -3.53 7.91 1.20
N GLU A 62 -3.37 7.13 2.26
CA GLU A 62 -2.06 6.82 2.84
C GLU A 62 -1.17 6.04 1.85
N LEU A 63 -1.73 5.05 1.16
CA LEU A 63 -1.01 4.35 0.09
C LEU A 63 -0.54 5.30 -0.99
N LEU A 64 -1.39 6.20 -1.48
CA LEU A 64 -1.02 7.17 -2.50
C LEU A 64 0.06 8.15 -2.01
N ASN A 65 -0.02 8.59 -0.75
CA ASN A 65 1.02 9.41 -0.13
C ASN A 65 2.36 8.67 -0.03
N SER A 66 2.33 7.37 0.32
CA SER A 66 3.54 6.54 0.35
C SER A 66 4.18 6.40 -1.03
N VAL A 67 3.37 6.18 -2.08
CA VAL A 67 3.88 6.12 -3.46
C VAL A 67 4.47 7.46 -3.88
N GLN A 68 3.82 8.57 -3.52
CA GLN A 68 4.33 9.91 -3.83
C GLN A 68 5.66 10.18 -3.13
N GLY A 69 5.75 9.89 -1.83
CA GLY A 69 7.00 10.03 -1.06
C GLY A 69 8.13 9.21 -1.67
N PHE A 70 7.85 7.95 -2.03
CA PHE A 70 8.84 7.11 -2.71
C PHE A 70 9.35 7.73 -4.03
N VAL A 71 8.45 8.29 -4.84
CA VAL A 71 8.85 8.95 -6.11
C VAL A 71 9.72 10.16 -5.84
N GLU A 72 9.36 10.99 -4.86
CA GLU A 72 10.12 12.19 -4.49
C GLU A 72 11.51 11.83 -3.95
N ASP A 73 11.59 10.86 -3.03
CA ASP A 73 12.86 10.40 -2.44
C ASP A 73 13.78 9.81 -3.51
N ARG A 74 13.23 8.99 -4.40
CA ARG A 74 14.02 8.38 -5.47
C ARG A 74 14.51 9.41 -6.50
N LYS A 75 13.70 10.42 -6.84
CA LYS A 75 14.11 11.54 -7.68
C LYS A 75 15.24 12.36 -7.04
N ASN A 76 15.15 12.61 -5.73
CA ASN A 76 16.19 13.30 -4.99
C ASN A 76 17.50 12.50 -4.97
N GLN A 77 17.41 11.18 -4.75
CA GLN A 77 18.57 10.30 -4.82
C GLN A 77 19.24 10.34 -6.20
N TYR A 78 18.49 10.29 -7.29
CA TYR A 78 19.06 10.42 -8.64
C TYR A 78 19.72 11.78 -8.86
N LYS A 79 19.14 12.87 -8.34
CA LYS A 79 19.77 14.20 -8.40
C LYS A 79 21.11 14.23 -7.65
N GLU A 80 21.17 13.64 -6.47
CA GLU A 80 22.41 13.54 -5.68
C GLU A 80 23.46 12.68 -6.40
N GLU A 81 23.07 11.55 -7.01
CA GLU A 81 23.97 10.72 -7.80
C GLU A 81 24.52 11.47 -9.04
N MET A 82 23.69 12.26 -9.71
CA MET A 82 24.11 13.08 -10.85
C MET A 82 25.07 14.20 -10.46
N LEU A 83 24.92 14.77 -9.26
CA LEU A 83 25.86 15.78 -8.72
C LEU A 83 27.23 15.20 -8.36
N ALA A 84 27.32 13.91 -8.10
CA ALA A 84 28.61 13.25 -7.86
C ALA A 84 29.47 13.16 -9.15
N ASP A 85 28.87 13.42 -10.32
CA ASP A 85 29.61 13.55 -11.57
C ASP A 85 30.28 14.96 -11.65
N GLU A 86 31.59 14.99 -11.85
CA GLU A 86 32.39 16.22 -11.88
C GLU A 86 31.93 17.28 -12.93
N ASN A 87 31.03 16.90 -13.82
CA ASN A 87 30.50 17.79 -14.88
C ASN A 87 29.22 18.53 -14.48
N VAL A 88 28.58 18.22 -13.38
CA VAL A 88 27.35 18.87 -12.91
C VAL A 88 27.67 19.85 -11.79
N VAL A 89 27.48 21.14 -12.03
CA VAL A 89 27.94 22.21 -11.13
C VAL A 89 26.84 22.62 -10.12
N ASP A 90 25.57 22.37 -10.39
CA ASP A 90 24.45 22.81 -9.54
C ASP A 90 23.21 21.91 -9.68
N ILE A 91 22.54 21.64 -8.55
CA ILE A 91 21.26 20.90 -8.50
C ILE A 91 20.18 21.59 -9.35
N GLU A 92 20.13 22.92 -9.34
CA GLU A 92 19.13 23.69 -10.09
C GLU A 92 19.30 23.57 -11.63
N SER A 93 20.45 23.08 -12.10
CA SER A 93 20.69 22.82 -13.52
C SER A 93 20.13 21.48 -14.01
N ILE A 94 19.75 20.55 -13.11
CA ILE A 94 19.18 19.24 -13.45
C ILE A 94 17.69 19.40 -13.74
N SER A 95 17.31 19.21 -15.00
CA SER A 95 15.91 19.19 -15.38
C SER A 95 15.24 17.87 -14.98
N ASP A 96 13.94 17.92 -14.67
CA ASP A 96 13.16 16.69 -14.40
C ASP A 96 13.15 15.69 -15.59
N SER A 97 13.44 16.18 -16.81
CA SER A 97 13.61 15.34 -18.00
C SER A 97 14.90 14.51 -18.02
N ASP A 98 15.89 14.90 -17.22
CA ASP A 98 17.18 14.24 -17.14
C ASP A 98 17.17 13.12 -16.09
N ILE A 99 16.18 13.14 -15.22
CA ILE A 99 16.02 12.17 -14.14
C ILE A 99 15.33 10.90 -14.70
N PRO A 100 15.84 9.70 -14.39
CA PRO A 100 15.18 8.45 -14.76
C PRO A 100 13.73 8.40 -14.25
N LEU A 101 12.84 7.81 -15.04
CA LEU A 101 11.45 7.62 -14.67
C LEU A 101 11.38 6.65 -13.48
N VAL A 102 10.82 7.11 -12.36
CA VAL A 102 10.55 6.27 -11.18
C VAL A 102 9.26 5.51 -11.44
N THR A 103 9.37 4.24 -11.73
CA THR A 103 8.24 3.41 -12.17
C THR A 103 7.46 2.78 -11.01
N LEU A 104 6.22 2.36 -11.29
CA LEU A 104 5.44 1.56 -10.35
C LEU A 104 6.13 0.22 -10.03
N GLY A 105 6.93 -0.32 -10.97
CA GLY A 105 7.75 -1.51 -10.75
C GLY A 105 8.78 -1.29 -9.65
N ASP A 106 9.50 -0.17 -9.67
CA ASP A 106 10.50 0.18 -8.65
C ASP A 106 9.88 0.26 -7.25
N PHE A 107 8.68 0.85 -7.14
CA PHE A 107 7.95 0.90 -5.88
C PHE A 107 7.55 -0.48 -5.36
N LEU A 108 7.07 -1.36 -6.25
CA LEU A 108 6.68 -2.72 -5.88
C LEU A 108 7.89 -3.59 -5.48
N GLU A 109 9.04 -3.40 -6.13
CA GLU A 109 10.30 -4.04 -5.73
C GLU A 109 10.75 -3.60 -4.35
N ASP A 110 10.70 -2.30 -4.06
CA ASP A 110 11.06 -1.74 -2.75
C ASP A 110 10.20 -2.32 -1.62
N ILE A 111 8.88 -2.36 -1.79
CA ILE A 111 7.96 -2.99 -0.81
C ILE A 111 8.26 -4.48 -0.66
N SER A 112 8.57 -5.18 -1.75
CA SER A 112 8.86 -6.61 -1.71
C SER A 112 10.15 -6.90 -0.93
N LEU A 113 11.16 -6.04 -1.08
CA LEU A 113 12.41 -6.12 -0.33
C LEU A 113 12.19 -5.85 1.16
N LEU A 114 11.42 -4.83 1.51
CA LEU A 114 11.06 -4.53 2.91
C LEU A 114 10.33 -5.72 3.55
N SER A 115 9.35 -6.30 2.86
CA SER A 115 8.62 -7.48 3.34
C SER A 115 9.52 -8.71 3.49
N ALA A 116 10.51 -8.89 2.60
CA ALA A 116 11.47 -9.99 2.69
C ALA A 116 12.44 -9.82 3.86
N ILE A 117 12.87 -8.59 4.15
CA ILE A 117 13.74 -8.27 5.30
C ILE A 117 12.99 -8.54 6.62
N ASP A 118 11.69 -8.20 6.69
CA ASP A 118 10.86 -8.51 7.85
C ASP A 118 10.68 -10.02 8.08
N MET A 119 10.74 -10.82 7.01
CA MET A 119 10.63 -12.28 7.06
C MET A 119 11.98 -12.99 7.32
N THR A 120 13.10 -12.31 7.16
CA THR A 120 14.41 -12.88 7.55
C THR A 120 14.55 -12.78 9.07
N ASP A 121 14.09 -13.81 9.75
CA ASP A 121 14.32 -14.04 11.16
C ASP A 121 15.83 -14.19 11.41
N ASP A 122 16.46 -13.08 11.72
CA ASP A 122 17.78 -13.12 12.36
C ASP A 122 17.52 -13.46 13.82
N GLU A 123 17.58 -14.76 14.17
CA GLU A 123 17.35 -15.31 15.50
C GLU A 123 18.23 -14.65 16.60
N SER A 124 19.14 -13.78 16.20
CA SER A 124 20.08 -13.09 17.10
C SER A 124 19.67 -11.68 17.52
N SER A 125 18.62 -11.11 16.97
CA SER A 125 18.21 -9.74 17.30
C SER A 125 17.09 -9.71 18.34
N ASN A 126 17.32 -8.98 19.46
CA ASN A 126 16.29 -8.65 20.42
C ASN A 126 15.24 -7.73 19.75
N LYS A 127 14.25 -8.34 19.09
CA LYS A 127 13.18 -7.64 18.40
C LYS A 127 11.87 -7.77 19.17
N ILE A 128 11.05 -6.73 19.15
CA ILE A 128 9.64 -6.78 19.52
C ILE A 128 8.85 -6.87 18.23
N THR A 129 8.09 -7.93 18.05
CA THR A 129 7.22 -8.11 16.89
C THR A 129 5.83 -7.60 17.23
N LEU A 130 5.33 -6.64 16.45
CA LEU A 130 3.96 -6.15 16.53
C LEU A 130 3.14 -6.79 15.41
N MET A 131 2.01 -7.38 15.78
CA MET A 131 1.12 -8.03 14.81
C MET A 131 -0.33 -8.01 15.29
N THR A 132 -1.24 -8.28 14.38
CA THR A 132 -2.64 -8.49 14.76
C THR A 132 -2.82 -9.90 15.33
N VAL A 133 -3.86 -10.10 16.15
CA VAL A 133 -4.25 -11.43 16.66
C VAL A 133 -4.47 -12.41 15.49
N HIS A 134 -5.06 -11.93 14.40
CA HIS A 134 -5.28 -12.75 13.20
C HIS A 134 -3.96 -13.18 12.54
N SER A 135 -2.97 -12.31 12.48
CA SER A 135 -1.66 -12.61 11.91
C SER A 135 -0.83 -13.56 12.79
N SER A 136 -1.13 -13.65 14.09
CA SER A 136 -0.44 -14.54 15.02
C SER A 136 -0.91 -15.99 14.93
N LYS A 137 -1.98 -16.28 14.19
CA LYS A 137 -2.53 -17.64 14.08
C LYS A 137 -1.48 -18.62 13.55
N GLY A 138 -1.18 -19.62 14.37
CA GLY A 138 -0.19 -20.66 14.05
C GLY A 138 1.26 -20.30 14.37
N LEU A 139 1.51 -19.14 14.97
CA LEU A 139 2.81 -18.73 15.47
C LEU A 139 2.87 -18.95 16.98
N GLU A 140 4.07 -19.24 17.49
CA GLU A 140 4.34 -19.44 18.91
C GLU A 140 5.45 -18.49 19.37
N PHE A 141 5.23 -17.78 20.48
CA PHE A 141 6.18 -16.83 21.05
C PHE A 141 6.42 -17.12 22.53
N PRO A 142 7.67 -17.00 23.02
CA PRO A 142 7.97 -17.20 24.43
C PRO A 142 7.31 -16.17 25.36
N TYR A 143 7.08 -14.97 24.86
CA TYR A 143 6.40 -13.88 25.58
C TYR A 143 5.40 -13.20 24.66
N VAL A 144 4.16 -13.07 25.14
CA VAL A 144 3.05 -12.44 24.38
C VAL A 144 2.39 -11.38 25.25
N TYR A 145 2.19 -10.21 24.68
CA TYR A 145 1.41 -9.13 25.28
C TYR A 145 0.23 -8.82 24.35
N VAL A 146 -0.98 -8.99 24.83
CA VAL A 146 -2.20 -8.64 24.09
C VAL A 146 -2.68 -7.28 24.58
N ALA A 147 -2.78 -6.32 23.67
CA ALA A 147 -3.30 -4.98 23.95
C ALA A 147 -4.69 -4.81 23.29
N GLY A 148 -5.51 -3.91 23.84
CA GLY A 148 -6.85 -3.62 23.32
C GLY A 148 -7.91 -4.64 23.75
N MET A 149 -7.71 -5.36 24.84
CA MET A 149 -8.69 -6.25 25.46
C MET A 149 -9.78 -5.44 26.16
N GLU A 150 -10.63 -4.78 25.37
CA GLU A 150 -11.72 -3.93 25.84
C GLU A 150 -13.04 -4.38 25.23
N GLU A 151 -14.14 -4.21 25.97
CA GLU A 151 -15.49 -4.55 25.47
C GLU A 151 -15.76 -3.88 24.12
N ASN A 152 -16.27 -4.64 23.16
CA ASN A 152 -16.55 -4.25 21.76
C ASN A 152 -15.32 -4.02 20.88
N ILE A 153 -14.10 -4.18 21.37
CA ILE A 153 -12.88 -4.19 20.58
C ILE A 153 -12.39 -5.62 20.42
N PHE A 154 -12.15 -6.31 21.55
CA PHE A 154 -11.82 -7.72 21.62
C PHE A 154 -12.32 -8.32 22.94
N PRO A 155 -13.32 -9.22 22.93
CA PRO A 155 -14.06 -9.73 21.76
C PRO A 155 -14.84 -8.64 21.02
N SER A 156 -15.04 -8.81 19.70
CA SER A 156 -15.75 -7.83 18.86
C SER A 156 -17.24 -7.75 19.24
N GLY A 157 -17.84 -6.55 19.11
CA GLY A 157 -19.25 -6.34 19.47
C GLY A 157 -20.25 -7.23 18.73
N GLY A 158 -19.85 -7.89 17.63
CA GLY A 158 -20.65 -8.87 16.91
C GLY A 158 -20.71 -10.23 17.60
N SER A 159 -19.73 -10.58 18.42
CA SER A 159 -19.60 -11.89 19.10
C SER A 159 -20.51 -12.02 20.31
N PHE A 160 -21.17 -10.94 20.76
CA PHE A 160 -22.11 -10.98 21.90
C PHE A 160 -23.51 -11.54 21.57
N SER A 161 -23.74 -12.00 20.33
CA SER A 161 -25.04 -12.50 19.90
C SER A 161 -25.39 -13.86 20.50
N SER A 162 -24.39 -14.68 20.85
CA SER A 162 -24.57 -15.95 21.56
C SER A 162 -23.34 -16.31 22.42
N PRO A 163 -23.54 -17.06 23.53
CA PRO A 163 -22.42 -17.52 24.35
C PRO A 163 -21.40 -18.39 23.60
N SER A 164 -21.82 -19.13 22.58
CA SER A 164 -20.96 -19.99 21.78
C SER A 164 -20.04 -19.16 20.86
N GLU A 165 -20.49 -18.00 20.39
CA GLU A 165 -19.65 -17.11 19.56
C GLU A 165 -18.55 -16.43 20.39
N ILE A 166 -18.81 -16.16 21.67
CA ILE A 166 -17.80 -15.61 22.59
C ILE A 166 -16.70 -16.64 22.90
N GLU A 167 -17.06 -17.93 22.96
CA GLU A 167 -16.10 -19.01 23.21
C GLU A 167 -15.21 -19.32 21.98
N GLU A 168 -15.63 -18.93 20.79
CA GLU A 168 -14.85 -19.12 19.55
C GLU A 168 -13.83 -17.99 19.28
N GLU A 169 -13.98 -16.83 19.89
CA GLU A 169 -13.11 -15.67 19.71
C GLU A 169 -12.04 -15.60 20.82
#